data_750fabb3a8e4717db34abdacbe428f62
#
_entry.id   750fabb3a8e4717db34abdacbe428f62
#
_cell.length_a   1.000
_cell.length_b   1.000
_cell.length_c   1.000
_cell.angle_alpha   90.00
_cell.angle_beta   90.00
_cell.angle_gamma   90.00
#
_symmetry.space_group_name_H-M   'P 1'
#
loop_
_entity.id
_entity.type
_entity.pdbx_description
1 polymer ?
#
loop_
_entity_poly.entity_id
_entity_poly.type
_entity_poly.pdbx_seq_one_letter_code
_entity_poly.pdbx_strand_id
1 'polypeptide(L)'
;ILNNKEHPKRFLEKIGIFGDKPNAAKLIWFHGSSVGETLSIIPLIEKLEKKRGIKKILLTSSTLSSAKVFNKFKFKKTIHQFFPIDVNFITNKFLSQWKPSVAIFVESEIWPNMIFNLKKRNIPLILLNARITKKSFNRWKKISIFSRLLFNKFDICLSQNNETKNYLKKLGARNI
;
A
#
# COMPACT_ATOMS: atom_id res chain seq x y z
N ILE A 1 23.29 1.83 -1.28
CA ILE A 1 23.64 2.99 -0.41
C ILE A 1 24.28 4.11 -1.26
N LEU A 2 24.48 3.86 -2.55
CA LEU A 2 24.96 4.85 -3.53
C LEU A 2 23.94 6.00 -3.63
N ASN A 3 24.39 7.24 -3.42
CA ASN A 3 23.67 8.50 -3.55
C ASN A 3 22.65 8.89 -2.46
N ASN A 4 22.80 8.50 -1.19
CA ASN A 4 21.93 8.93 -0.07
C ASN A 4 20.41 8.71 -0.33
N LYS A 5 20.05 7.80 -1.23
CA LYS A 5 18.64 7.51 -1.56
C LYS A 5 18.01 6.47 -0.66
N GLU A 6 18.82 5.69 0.06
CA GLU A 6 18.37 4.63 0.96
C GLU A 6 18.76 4.93 2.42
N HIS A 7 17.95 4.46 3.36
CA HIS A 7 18.28 4.57 4.77
C HIS A 7 19.37 3.55 5.16
N PRO A 8 20.50 3.96 5.80
CA PRO A 8 21.66 3.09 6.00
C PRO A 8 21.39 1.76 6.70
N LYS A 9 20.44 1.74 7.63
CA LYS A 9 20.06 0.53 8.40
C LYS A 9 18.72 -0.05 7.96
N ARG A 10 17.74 0.81 7.64
CA ARG A 10 16.36 0.39 7.37
C ARG A 10 16.12 -0.10 5.94
N PHE A 11 17.09 -0.01 5.02
CA PHE A 11 16.95 -0.59 3.68
C PHE A 11 16.71 -2.12 3.72
N LEU A 12 17.18 -2.79 4.78
CA LEU A 12 16.95 -4.21 5.01
C LEU A 12 15.46 -4.57 5.13
N GLU A 13 14.62 -3.62 5.52
CA GLU A 13 13.17 -3.80 5.56
C GLU A 13 12.61 -4.15 4.17
N LYS A 14 13.20 -3.60 3.11
CA LYS A 14 12.78 -3.87 1.72
C LYS A 14 13.03 -5.32 1.28
N ILE A 15 14.02 -5.98 1.88
CA ILE A 15 14.39 -7.37 1.57
C ILE A 15 13.86 -8.38 2.61
N GLY A 16 12.92 -7.95 3.45
CA GLY A 16 12.24 -8.84 4.38
C GLY A 16 12.89 -9.00 5.75
N ILE A 17 13.80 -8.10 6.14
CA ILE A 17 14.33 -7.99 7.51
C ILE A 17 13.60 -6.83 8.17
N PHE A 18 12.53 -7.15 8.87
CA PHE A 18 11.66 -6.18 9.52
C PHE A 18 12.03 -6.02 10.98
N GLY A 19 11.76 -4.82 11.54
CA GLY A 19 11.88 -4.56 12.97
C GLY A 19 10.82 -5.25 13.80
N ASP A 20 10.67 -4.83 15.06
CA ASP A 20 9.75 -5.45 15.99
C ASP A 20 8.31 -5.48 15.50
N LYS A 21 7.70 -6.63 15.69
CA LYS A 21 6.30 -6.88 15.34
C LYS A 21 5.40 -6.28 16.41
N PRO A 22 4.47 -5.37 16.06
CA PRO A 22 3.47 -4.95 17.01
C PRO A 22 2.50 -6.09 17.29
N ASN A 23 2.35 -6.44 18.54
CA ASN A 23 1.33 -7.39 18.98
C ASN A 23 -0.03 -6.70 18.96
N ALA A 24 -0.73 -6.70 17.82
CA ALA A 24 -2.01 -6.01 17.67
C ALA A 24 -3.01 -6.87 16.90
N ALA A 25 -4.18 -7.08 17.54
CA ALA A 25 -5.28 -7.87 16.99
C ALA A 25 -5.96 -7.22 15.74
N LYS A 26 -5.82 -5.91 15.54
CA LYS A 26 -6.40 -5.17 14.40
C LYS A 26 -5.40 -4.15 13.89
N LEU A 27 -4.73 -4.47 12.80
CA LEU A 27 -3.78 -3.61 12.11
C LEU A 27 -4.42 -3.09 10.82
N ILE A 28 -4.50 -1.77 10.66
CA ILE A 28 -4.83 -1.13 9.38
C ILE A 28 -3.53 -0.80 8.68
N TRP A 29 -3.38 -1.24 7.45
CA TRP A 29 -2.18 -1.00 6.67
C TRP A 29 -2.44 -0.04 5.51
N PHE A 30 -1.69 1.06 5.48
CA PHE A 30 -1.63 2.01 4.37
C PHE A 30 -0.32 1.84 3.61
N HIS A 31 -0.40 1.94 2.28
CA HIS A 31 0.78 2.01 1.41
C HIS A 31 0.67 3.18 0.45
N GLY A 32 1.69 4.05 0.48
CA GLY A 32 1.90 5.13 -0.47
C GLY A 32 3.40 5.34 -0.68
N SER A 33 3.89 5.17 -1.91
CA SER A 33 5.33 5.16 -2.23
C SER A 33 5.99 6.51 -2.07
N SER A 34 5.34 7.56 -2.53
CA SER A 34 5.89 8.92 -2.64
C SER A 34 5.54 9.80 -1.43
N VAL A 35 6.21 10.96 -1.35
CA VAL A 35 5.88 11.99 -0.36
C VAL A 35 4.45 12.48 -0.53
N GLY A 36 4.00 12.72 -1.77
CA GLY A 36 2.64 13.20 -2.06
C GLY A 36 1.59 12.21 -1.61
N GLU A 37 1.74 10.92 -1.96
CA GLU A 37 0.85 9.84 -1.53
C GLU A 37 0.84 9.70 -0.01
N THR A 38 2.01 9.75 0.64
CA THR A 38 2.11 9.73 2.10
C THR A 38 1.33 10.87 2.72
N LEU A 39 1.52 12.12 2.25
CA LEU A 39 0.82 13.28 2.77
C LEU A 39 -0.69 13.23 2.55
N SER A 40 -1.14 12.67 1.42
CA SER A 40 -2.57 12.58 1.09
C SER A 40 -3.37 11.72 2.09
N ILE A 41 -2.71 10.77 2.75
CA ILE A 41 -3.35 9.88 3.74
C ILE A 41 -3.18 10.33 5.19
N ILE A 42 -2.30 11.29 5.48
CA ILE A 42 -2.10 11.78 6.85
C ILE A 42 -3.40 12.21 7.53
N PRO A 43 -4.29 13.01 6.89
CA PRO A 43 -5.54 13.42 7.54
C PRO A 43 -6.46 12.25 7.91
N LEU A 44 -6.44 11.18 7.11
CA LEU A 44 -7.19 9.97 7.43
C LEU A 44 -6.56 9.22 8.61
N ILE A 45 -5.23 9.08 8.63
CA ILE A 45 -4.49 8.47 9.74
C ILE A 45 -4.77 9.24 11.04
N GLU A 46 -4.74 10.57 11.04
CA GLU A 46 -5.03 11.40 12.21
C GLU A 46 -6.43 11.16 12.78
N LYS A 47 -7.43 11.00 11.90
CA LYS A 47 -8.79 10.64 12.32
C LYS A 47 -8.85 9.24 12.93
N LEU A 48 -8.14 8.29 12.34
CA LEU A 48 -8.10 6.90 12.82
C LEU A 48 -7.33 6.76 14.14
N GLU A 49 -6.29 7.54 14.35
CA GLU A 49 -5.53 7.61 15.62
C GLU A 49 -6.44 7.93 16.82
N LYS A 50 -7.46 8.77 16.60
CA LYS A 50 -8.43 9.18 17.64
C LYS A 50 -9.50 8.10 17.92
N LYS A 51 -9.66 7.09 17.04
CA LYS A 51 -10.65 6.04 17.22
C LYS A 51 -10.22 5.03 18.27
N ARG A 52 -11.08 4.77 19.29
CA ARG A 52 -10.78 3.80 20.38
C ARG A 52 -10.60 2.36 19.87
N GLY A 53 -11.38 1.94 18.88
CA GLY A 53 -11.34 0.58 18.32
C GLY A 53 -10.10 0.26 17.45
N ILE A 54 -9.30 1.28 17.09
CA ILE A 54 -8.07 1.11 16.27
C ILE A 54 -6.87 1.11 17.19
N LYS A 55 -6.14 -0.01 17.20
CA LYS A 55 -4.99 -0.18 18.09
C LYS A 55 -3.66 0.09 17.42
N LYS A 56 -3.52 -0.26 16.13
CA LYS A 56 -2.28 -0.03 15.37
C LYS A 56 -2.58 0.30 13.91
N ILE A 57 -1.76 1.16 13.36
CA ILE A 57 -1.74 1.53 11.95
C ILE A 57 -0.32 1.31 11.45
N LEU A 58 -0.18 0.66 10.31
CA LEU A 58 1.07 0.54 9.58
C LEU A 58 1.01 1.47 8.37
N LEU A 59 1.98 2.33 8.23
CA LEU A 59 2.21 3.09 7.01
C LEU A 59 3.48 2.57 6.34
N THR A 60 3.39 2.17 5.09
CA THR A 60 4.57 1.82 4.30
C THR A 60 4.82 2.83 3.20
N SER A 61 6.09 3.13 2.95
CA SER A 61 6.51 3.93 1.80
C SER A 61 7.78 3.38 1.17
N SER A 62 8.10 3.85 -0.05
CA SER A 62 9.25 3.34 -0.79
C SER A 62 10.48 4.24 -0.71
N THR A 63 10.33 5.51 -0.33
CA THR A 63 11.40 6.50 -0.38
C THR A 63 11.85 6.98 1.00
N LEU A 64 13.14 7.34 1.11
CA LEU A 64 13.67 7.96 2.32
C LEU A 64 12.98 9.30 2.63
N SER A 65 12.63 10.07 1.61
CA SER A 65 11.93 11.35 1.76
C SER A 65 10.55 11.17 2.38
N SER A 66 9.80 10.15 1.97
CA SER A 66 8.49 9.81 2.57
C SER A 66 8.63 9.46 4.04
N ALA A 67 9.64 8.66 4.40
CA ALA A 67 9.93 8.31 5.79
C ALA A 67 10.29 9.55 6.63
N LYS A 68 11.12 10.46 6.10
CA LYS A 68 11.46 11.72 6.76
C LYS A 68 10.24 12.61 6.98
N VAL A 69 9.35 12.68 6.00
CA VAL A 69 8.10 13.45 6.12
C VAL A 69 7.20 12.84 7.18
N PHE A 70 7.01 11.51 7.17
CA PHE A 70 6.23 10.82 8.19
C PHE A 70 6.73 11.09 9.61
N ASN A 71 8.04 11.11 9.83
CA ASN A 71 8.65 11.35 11.15
C ASN A 71 8.38 12.75 11.73
N LYS A 72 7.88 13.71 10.93
CA LYS A 72 7.44 15.02 11.43
C LYS A 72 6.11 14.94 12.20
N PHE A 73 5.34 13.88 12.00
CA PHE A 73 4.06 13.66 12.67
C PHE A 73 4.29 12.81 13.93
N LYS A 74 3.71 13.26 15.06
CA LYS A 74 3.82 12.57 16.35
C LYS A 74 2.67 11.59 16.57
N PHE A 75 2.63 10.53 15.77
CA PHE A 75 1.65 9.46 15.91
C PHE A 75 1.96 8.53 17.09
N LYS A 76 0.93 8.05 17.77
CA LYS A 76 1.05 7.12 18.91
C LYS A 76 0.77 5.67 18.50
N LYS A 77 -0.14 5.47 17.54
CA LYS A 77 -0.57 4.15 17.08
C LYS A 77 0.01 3.79 15.71
N THR A 78 0.53 4.77 14.96
CA THR A 78 1.01 4.58 13.60
C THR A 78 2.53 4.40 13.58
N ILE A 79 2.98 3.35 12.93
CA ILE A 79 4.38 3.04 12.70
C ILE A 79 4.68 3.07 11.21
N HIS A 80 5.90 3.45 10.87
CA HIS A 80 6.38 3.49 9.50
C HIS A 80 7.34 2.34 9.22
N GLN A 81 7.14 1.69 8.07
CA GLN A 81 7.97 0.63 7.52
C GLN A 81 8.27 0.92 6.05
N PHE A 82 9.46 0.56 5.55
CA PHE A 82 9.66 0.56 4.11
C PHE A 82 8.91 -0.59 3.46
N PHE A 83 8.29 -0.31 2.31
CA PHE A 83 7.55 -1.30 1.54
C PHE A 83 8.52 -2.39 1.04
N PRO A 84 8.19 -3.67 1.19
CA PRO A 84 9.04 -4.76 0.73
C PRO A 84 9.08 -4.83 -0.80
N ILE A 85 10.19 -5.29 -1.36
CA ILE A 85 10.27 -5.60 -2.79
C ILE A 85 9.19 -6.63 -3.15
N ASP A 86 8.49 -6.40 -4.26
CA ASP A 86 7.35 -7.21 -4.71
C ASP A 86 7.78 -8.57 -5.28
N VAL A 87 8.49 -9.34 -4.46
CA VAL A 87 8.87 -10.74 -4.72
C VAL A 87 8.04 -11.65 -3.81
N ASN A 88 7.53 -12.74 -4.35
CA ASN A 88 6.55 -13.60 -3.68
C ASN A 88 7.00 -14.04 -2.27
N PHE A 89 8.25 -14.46 -2.10
CA PHE A 89 8.78 -14.87 -0.79
C PHE A 89 8.80 -13.71 0.22
N ILE A 90 9.27 -12.52 -0.21
CA ILE A 90 9.42 -11.35 0.66
C ILE A 90 8.04 -10.81 1.07
N THR A 91 7.10 -10.71 0.12
CA THR A 91 5.73 -10.26 0.40
C THR A 91 4.99 -11.22 1.31
N ASN A 92 5.19 -12.54 1.16
CA ASN A 92 4.65 -13.54 2.07
C ASN A 92 5.22 -13.41 3.49
N LYS A 93 6.53 -13.19 3.63
CA LYS A 93 7.18 -12.96 4.91
C LYS A 93 6.63 -11.70 5.58
N PHE A 94 6.50 -10.61 4.83
CA PHE A 94 5.89 -9.36 5.30
C PHE A 94 4.48 -9.59 5.85
N LEU A 95 3.60 -10.22 5.07
CA LEU A 95 2.21 -10.47 5.47
C LEU A 95 2.10 -11.45 6.65
N SER A 96 3.01 -12.40 6.78
CA SER A 96 3.06 -13.32 7.92
C SER A 96 3.46 -12.60 9.21
N GLN A 97 4.31 -11.60 9.11
CA GLN A 97 4.75 -10.80 10.26
C GLN A 97 3.69 -9.77 10.67
N TRP A 98 3.20 -8.96 9.73
CA TRP A 98 2.33 -7.84 10.03
C TRP A 98 0.86 -8.21 10.19
N LYS A 99 0.37 -9.23 9.49
CA LYS A 99 -1.01 -9.75 9.53
C LYS A 99 -2.07 -8.64 9.52
N PRO A 100 -2.07 -7.75 8.51
CA PRO A 100 -3.03 -6.65 8.48
C PRO A 100 -4.47 -7.15 8.36
N SER A 101 -5.39 -6.49 9.03
CA SER A 101 -6.83 -6.75 8.93
C SER A 101 -7.44 -6.15 7.65
N VAL A 102 -6.81 -5.13 7.09
CA VAL A 102 -7.16 -4.48 5.84
C VAL A 102 -5.92 -3.80 5.28
N ALA A 103 -5.75 -3.81 3.95
CA ALA A 103 -4.72 -3.09 3.22
C ALA A 103 -5.36 -1.98 2.37
N ILE A 104 -4.79 -0.78 2.42
CA ILE A 104 -5.25 0.40 1.69
C ILE A 104 -4.08 0.94 0.91
N PHE A 105 -4.11 0.76 -0.41
CA PHE A 105 -3.09 1.24 -1.33
C PHE A 105 -3.55 2.55 -1.96
N VAL A 106 -2.61 3.45 -2.21
CA VAL A 106 -2.93 4.82 -2.63
C VAL A 106 -2.51 5.06 -4.07
N GLU A 107 -3.34 5.77 -4.82
CA GLU A 107 -3.10 6.19 -6.20
C GLU A 107 -2.79 5.05 -7.19
N SER A 108 -1.52 4.91 -7.57
CA SER A 108 -1.08 4.00 -8.64
C SER A 108 -0.31 2.78 -8.10
N GLU A 109 -0.45 2.48 -6.83
CA GLU A 109 0.30 1.43 -6.15
C GLU A 109 -0.27 0.03 -6.46
N ILE A 110 0.17 -0.51 -7.60
CA ILE A 110 -0.26 -1.82 -8.10
C ILE A 110 0.91 -2.79 -8.05
N TRP A 111 0.96 -3.62 -7.03
CA TRP A 111 2.02 -4.57 -6.70
C TRP A 111 1.52 -6.02 -6.83
N PRO A 112 1.74 -6.70 -7.96
CA PRO A 112 1.07 -7.96 -8.26
C PRO A 112 1.27 -9.06 -7.21
N ASN A 113 2.51 -9.34 -6.79
CA ASN A 113 2.74 -10.40 -5.80
C ASN A 113 2.08 -10.08 -4.47
N MET A 114 2.20 -8.83 -4.01
CA MET A 114 1.56 -8.38 -2.78
C MET A 114 0.04 -8.52 -2.85
N ILE A 115 -0.58 -8.07 -3.96
CA ILE A 115 -2.03 -8.14 -4.18
C ILE A 115 -2.51 -9.59 -4.16
N PHE A 116 -1.85 -10.49 -4.87
CA PHE A 116 -2.22 -11.91 -4.87
C PHE A 116 -2.05 -12.55 -3.49
N ASN A 117 -0.98 -12.22 -2.77
CA ASN A 117 -0.71 -12.76 -1.44
C ASN A 117 -1.67 -12.22 -0.37
N LEU A 118 -2.14 -10.98 -0.49
CA LEU A 118 -3.22 -10.44 0.34
C LEU A 118 -4.51 -11.23 0.15
N LYS A 119 -4.90 -11.49 -1.10
CA LYS A 119 -6.13 -12.22 -1.39
C LYS A 119 -6.07 -13.69 -1.00
N LYS A 120 -4.91 -14.35 -1.13
CA LYS A 120 -4.71 -15.71 -0.60
C LYS A 120 -4.96 -15.80 0.92
N ARG A 121 -4.78 -14.68 1.64
CA ARG A 121 -5.01 -14.59 3.08
C ARG A 121 -6.38 -14.01 3.46
N ASN A 122 -7.27 -13.79 2.47
CA ASN A 122 -8.57 -13.14 2.64
C ASN A 122 -8.48 -11.75 3.31
N ILE A 123 -7.38 -11.03 3.08
CA ILE A 123 -7.22 -9.67 3.58
C ILE A 123 -7.89 -8.71 2.61
N PRO A 124 -8.89 -7.90 3.08
CA PRO A 124 -9.52 -6.88 2.25
C PRO A 124 -8.50 -5.87 1.71
N LEU A 125 -8.65 -5.53 0.42
CA LEU A 125 -7.75 -4.61 -0.29
C LEU A 125 -8.53 -3.46 -0.92
N ILE A 126 -8.18 -2.24 -0.55
CA ILE A 126 -8.80 -1.01 -1.04
C ILE A 126 -7.77 -0.22 -1.84
N LEU A 127 -8.16 0.27 -3.01
CA LEU A 127 -7.39 1.26 -3.77
C LEU A 127 -8.01 2.64 -3.52
N LEU A 128 -7.33 3.46 -2.74
CA LEU A 128 -7.77 4.79 -2.34
C LEU A 128 -7.20 5.86 -3.27
N ASN A 129 -8.04 6.84 -3.65
CA ASN A 129 -7.63 7.94 -4.52
C ASN A 129 -6.96 7.43 -5.81
N ALA A 130 -7.51 6.36 -6.38
CA ALA A 130 -6.93 5.65 -7.51
C ALA A 130 -6.67 6.58 -8.70
N ARG A 131 -5.48 6.49 -9.26
CA ARG A 131 -5.04 7.26 -10.42
C ARG A 131 -4.42 6.35 -11.47
N ILE A 132 -5.06 6.25 -12.62
CA ILE A 132 -4.56 5.50 -13.78
C ILE A 132 -4.39 6.48 -14.94
N THR A 133 -3.17 6.72 -15.37
CA THR A 133 -2.91 7.53 -16.56
C THR A 133 -3.19 6.75 -17.84
N LYS A 134 -3.50 7.44 -18.96
CA LYS A 134 -3.68 6.82 -20.28
C LYS A 134 -2.48 5.93 -20.66
N LYS A 135 -1.25 6.37 -20.37
CA LYS A 135 -0.04 5.58 -20.62
C LYS A 135 -0.03 4.27 -19.80
N SER A 136 -0.39 4.35 -18.52
CA SER A 136 -0.48 3.17 -17.64
C SER A 136 -1.60 2.23 -18.08
N PHE A 137 -2.78 2.77 -18.39
CA PHE A 137 -3.90 2.01 -18.92
C PHE A 137 -3.52 1.22 -20.18
N ASN A 138 -2.87 1.88 -21.16
CA ASN A 138 -2.45 1.22 -22.39
C ASN A 138 -1.44 0.10 -22.16
N ARG A 139 -0.54 0.24 -21.17
CA ARG A 139 0.37 -0.85 -20.77
C ARG A 139 -0.38 -2.04 -20.18
N TRP A 140 -1.29 -1.79 -19.24
CA TRP A 140 -2.11 -2.85 -18.63
C TRP A 140 -3.03 -3.54 -19.65
N LYS A 141 -3.57 -2.79 -20.61
CA LYS A 141 -4.41 -3.33 -21.68
C LYS A 141 -3.67 -4.35 -22.56
N LYS A 142 -2.37 -4.20 -22.79
CA LYS A 142 -1.57 -5.16 -23.56
C LYS A 142 -1.53 -6.56 -22.92
N ILE A 143 -1.67 -6.65 -21.63
CA ILE A 143 -1.72 -7.90 -20.86
C ILE A 143 -3.11 -8.10 -20.23
N SER A 144 -4.16 -8.00 -21.06
CA SER A 144 -5.56 -7.86 -20.61
C SER A 144 -6.05 -8.99 -19.68
N ILE A 145 -5.65 -10.24 -19.93
CA ILE A 145 -6.03 -11.38 -19.08
C ILE A 145 -5.45 -11.20 -17.68
N PHE A 146 -4.16 -10.92 -17.60
CA PHE A 146 -3.48 -10.71 -16.32
C PHE A 146 -4.00 -9.48 -15.58
N SER A 147 -4.21 -8.36 -16.29
CA SER A 147 -4.75 -7.15 -15.67
C SER A 147 -6.14 -7.36 -15.09
N ARG A 148 -7.04 -8.07 -15.80
CA ARG A 148 -8.37 -8.42 -15.27
C ARG A 148 -8.28 -9.28 -14.02
N LEU A 149 -7.40 -10.29 -14.01
CA LEU A 149 -7.18 -11.12 -12.83
C LEU A 149 -6.65 -10.30 -11.64
N LEU A 150 -5.78 -9.33 -11.89
CA LEU A 150 -5.16 -8.50 -10.87
C LEU A 150 -6.13 -7.45 -10.32
N PHE A 151 -6.73 -6.63 -11.20
CA PHE A 151 -7.62 -5.53 -10.78
C PHE A 151 -8.93 -6.04 -10.15
N ASN A 152 -9.38 -7.24 -10.51
CA ASN A 152 -10.50 -7.90 -9.85
C ASN A 152 -10.22 -8.29 -8.38
N LYS A 153 -8.97 -8.21 -7.92
CA LYS A 153 -8.60 -8.51 -6.53
C LYS A 153 -8.84 -7.35 -5.56
N PHE A 154 -9.06 -6.14 -6.08
CA PHE A 154 -9.46 -5.03 -5.22
C PHE A 154 -10.92 -5.18 -4.79
N ASP A 155 -11.17 -5.11 -3.49
CA ASP A 155 -12.54 -5.14 -2.96
C ASP A 155 -13.27 -3.82 -3.21
N ILE A 156 -12.54 -2.70 -3.14
CA ILE A 156 -13.06 -1.35 -3.42
C ILE A 156 -11.98 -0.54 -4.12
N CYS A 157 -12.37 0.21 -5.17
CA CYS A 157 -11.53 1.21 -5.82
C CYS A 157 -12.21 2.58 -5.76
N LEU A 158 -11.63 3.52 -5.02
CA LEU A 158 -12.10 4.90 -4.97
C LEU A 158 -11.27 5.73 -5.96
N SER A 159 -11.85 5.98 -7.12
CA SER A 159 -11.17 6.68 -8.23
C SER A 159 -11.13 8.19 -8.02
N GLN A 160 -10.00 8.82 -8.39
CA GLN A 160 -9.82 10.27 -8.32
C GLN A 160 -10.72 11.05 -9.28
N ASN A 161 -11.04 10.45 -10.44
CA ASN A 161 -11.84 11.09 -11.50
C ASN A 161 -12.54 10.04 -12.38
N ASN A 162 -13.45 10.52 -13.24
CA ASN A 162 -14.22 9.67 -14.15
C ASN A 162 -13.35 8.93 -15.19
N GLU A 163 -12.25 9.52 -15.65
CA GLU A 163 -11.34 8.87 -16.58
C GLU A 163 -10.72 7.63 -15.95
N THR A 164 -10.16 7.76 -14.75
CA THR A 164 -9.61 6.64 -13.97
C THR A 164 -10.68 5.59 -13.67
N LYS A 165 -11.89 6.02 -13.30
CA LYS A 165 -13.02 5.12 -13.08
C LYS A 165 -13.28 4.25 -14.31
N ASN A 166 -13.31 4.85 -15.49
CA ASN A 166 -13.52 4.14 -16.76
C ASN A 166 -12.36 3.17 -17.07
N TYR A 167 -11.12 3.57 -16.80
CA TYR A 167 -9.96 2.70 -16.99
C TYR A 167 -10.00 1.50 -16.04
N LEU A 168 -10.30 1.71 -14.77
CA LEU A 168 -10.42 0.64 -13.78
C LEU A 168 -11.49 -0.39 -14.16
N LYS A 169 -12.67 0.07 -14.63
CA LYS A 169 -13.72 -0.83 -15.16
C LYS A 169 -13.19 -1.70 -16.30
N LYS A 170 -12.53 -1.08 -17.29
CA LYS A 170 -11.97 -1.79 -18.45
C LYS A 170 -10.85 -2.77 -18.06
N LEU A 171 -10.12 -2.49 -16.99
CA LEU A 171 -9.07 -3.36 -16.46
C LEU A 171 -9.60 -4.50 -15.56
N GLY A 172 -10.91 -4.48 -15.22
CA GLY A 172 -11.56 -5.58 -14.51
C GLY A 172 -11.85 -5.32 -13.03
N ALA A 173 -11.66 -4.09 -12.53
CA ALA A 173 -12.11 -3.75 -11.18
C ALA A 173 -13.65 -3.76 -11.11
N ARG A 174 -14.20 -4.29 -9.99
CA ARG A 174 -15.65 -4.52 -9.85
C ARG A 174 -16.35 -3.41 -9.07
N ASN A 175 -15.84 -3.07 -7.91
CA ASN A 175 -16.44 -2.09 -7.00
C ASN A 175 -15.67 -0.76 -7.11
N ILE A 176 -16.24 0.22 -7.83
CA ILE A 176 -15.58 1.50 -8.13
C ILE A 176 -16.51 2.66 -7.79
#